data_96aedabec08113a9aeca0b80da4c791c
#
_entry.id   96aedabec08113a9aeca0b80da4c791c
#
_cell.length_a   1.000
_cell.length_b   1.000
_cell.length_c   1.000
_cell.angle_alpha   90.00
_cell.angle_beta   90.00
_cell.angle_gamma   90.00
#
_symmetry.space_group_name_H-M   'P 1'
#
loop_
_entity.id
_entity.type
_entity.pdbx_description
1 polymer ?
#
loop_
_entity_poly.entity_id
_entity_poly.type
_entity_poly.pdbx_seq_one_letter_code
_entity_poly.pdbx_strand_id
1 'polypeptide(L)'
;MSHPVSVRYGVSAAVVIAVATSVGAVVWWKSHAEKRVRVVVPGQLVRGGWQDPMTLHRIIRRERIKTIVTLTAINSTDPKYVNQAKVVAETGVGWQIVPMLGSRATIEQMARAADLLADPALQPVFFHCVAGHHRTSLAHAAYLIRHRGWSASAAWREVASLPWARPTAIADQNDRALIEEFARAQQSTRP
;
A
#
# COMPACT_ATOMS: atom_id res chain seq x y z
N MET A 1 37.55 8.04 -55.48
CA MET A 1 37.46 8.52 -54.10
C MET A 1 36.05 8.24 -53.59
N SER A 2 35.88 7.10 -52.91
CA SER A 2 34.60 6.62 -52.40
C SER A 2 34.53 6.98 -50.91
N HIS A 3 33.66 7.89 -50.52
CA HIS A 3 33.43 8.25 -49.13
C HIS A 3 32.53 7.23 -48.43
N PRO A 4 32.78 6.87 -47.18
CA PRO A 4 31.99 5.88 -46.47
C PRO A 4 30.69 6.48 -45.97
N VAL A 5 29.60 6.24 -46.69
CA VAL A 5 28.22 6.59 -46.28
C VAL A 5 27.73 5.72 -45.12
N SER A 6 28.39 4.57 -44.87
CA SER A 6 27.98 3.55 -43.88
C SER A 6 28.07 3.98 -42.41
N VAL A 7 28.98 4.89 -42.03
CA VAL A 7 29.22 5.27 -40.63
C VAL A 7 28.09 6.09 -40.05
N ARG A 8 27.44 6.95 -40.84
CA ARG A 8 26.34 7.82 -40.35
C ARG A 8 25.06 7.03 -40.01
N TYR A 9 24.73 6.00 -40.78
CA TYR A 9 23.54 5.18 -40.47
C TYR A 9 23.73 4.30 -39.24
N GLY A 10 24.95 3.82 -38.99
CA GLY A 10 25.25 3.03 -37.81
C GLY A 10 25.15 3.80 -36.50
N VAL A 11 25.58 5.07 -36.45
CA VAL A 11 25.45 5.94 -35.28
C VAL A 11 23.99 6.28 -35.01
N SER A 12 23.20 6.57 -36.05
CA SER A 12 21.76 6.88 -35.90
C SER A 12 20.96 5.67 -35.38
N ALA A 13 21.23 4.46 -35.88
CA ALA A 13 20.58 3.25 -35.42
C ALA A 13 20.94 2.93 -33.96
N ALA A 14 22.20 3.08 -33.56
CA ALA A 14 22.64 2.88 -32.18
C ALA A 14 21.97 3.85 -31.21
N VAL A 15 21.83 5.12 -31.59
CA VAL A 15 21.13 6.13 -30.77
C VAL A 15 19.64 5.78 -30.61
N VAL A 16 18.96 5.38 -31.67
CA VAL A 16 17.54 4.97 -31.63
C VAL A 16 17.36 3.74 -30.72
N ILE A 17 18.22 2.74 -30.83
CA ILE A 17 18.19 1.54 -29.96
C ILE A 17 18.44 1.94 -28.51
N ALA A 18 19.44 2.78 -28.21
CA ALA A 18 19.73 3.24 -26.87
C ALA A 18 18.56 4.00 -26.24
N VAL A 19 17.89 4.87 -27.01
CA VAL A 19 16.70 5.60 -26.53
C VAL A 19 15.53 4.64 -26.31
N ALA A 20 15.26 3.71 -27.21
CA ALA A 20 14.19 2.72 -27.07
C ALA A 20 14.38 1.81 -25.86
N THR A 21 15.62 1.33 -25.63
CA THR A 21 15.94 0.50 -24.46
C THR A 21 15.84 1.30 -23.15
N SER A 22 16.27 2.55 -23.13
CA SER A 22 16.16 3.42 -21.96
C SER A 22 14.71 3.73 -21.63
N VAL A 23 13.87 4.05 -22.60
CA VAL A 23 12.43 4.28 -22.42
C VAL A 23 11.76 2.98 -21.95
N GLY A 24 12.06 1.85 -22.54
CA GLY A 24 11.57 0.53 -22.13
C GLY A 24 11.94 0.20 -20.69
N ALA A 25 13.18 0.43 -20.29
CA ALA A 25 13.64 0.22 -18.92
C ALA A 25 12.93 1.14 -17.91
N VAL A 26 12.74 2.41 -18.24
CA VAL A 26 12.03 3.37 -17.38
C VAL A 26 10.55 3.00 -17.24
N VAL A 27 9.89 2.61 -18.33
CA VAL A 27 8.49 2.15 -18.31
C VAL A 27 8.37 0.86 -17.48
N TRP A 28 9.26 -0.10 -17.71
CA TRP A 28 9.29 -1.34 -16.95
C TRP A 28 9.52 -1.08 -15.45
N TRP A 29 10.48 -0.24 -15.10
CA TRP A 29 10.77 0.12 -13.71
C TRP A 29 9.59 0.83 -13.03
N LYS A 30 8.95 1.79 -13.72
CA LYS A 30 7.75 2.46 -13.19
C LYS A 30 6.57 1.52 -12.99
N SER A 31 6.37 0.54 -13.89
CA SER A 31 5.27 -0.43 -13.78
C SER A 31 5.49 -1.46 -12.67
N HIS A 32 6.76 -1.73 -12.29
CA HIS A 32 7.12 -2.70 -11.24
C HIS A 32 7.62 -2.04 -9.95
N ALA A 33 7.55 -0.71 -9.85
CA ALA A 33 7.92 0.00 -8.64
C ALA A 33 6.90 -0.26 -7.51
N GLU A 34 7.40 -0.53 -6.33
CA GLU A 34 6.57 -0.74 -5.14
C GLU A 34 5.78 0.53 -4.80
N LYS A 35 4.45 0.42 -4.84
CA LYS A 35 3.56 1.55 -4.58
C LYS A 35 3.41 1.80 -3.08
N ARG A 36 4.16 2.78 -2.57
CA ARG A 36 4.10 3.24 -1.17
C ARG A 36 4.28 2.13 -0.14
N VAL A 37 5.10 1.13 -0.47
CA VAL A 37 5.41 0.04 0.44
C VAL A 37 6.35 0.52 1.53
N ARG A 38 6.03 0.20 2.78
CA ARG A 38 6.85 0.50 3.95
C ARG A 38 6.63 -0.56 5.03
N VAL A 39 7.72 -1.05 5.60
CA VAL A 39 7.68 -1.86 6.82
C VAL A 39 7.32 -0.92 7.99
N VAL A 40 6.25 -1.24 8.69
CA VAL A 40 5.76 -0.50 9.87
C VAL A 40 6.33 -1.10 11.14
N VAL A 41 6.21 -2.43 11.25
CA VAL A 41 6.81 -3.20 12.34
C VAL A 41 7.56 -4.37 11.72
N PRO A 42 8.89 -4.44 11.86
CA PRO A 42 9.70 -5.52 11.27
C PRO A 42 9.17 -6.89 11.65
N GLY A 43 8.99 -7.76 10.64
CA GLY A 43 8.48 -9.12 10.82
C GLY A 43 7.00 -9.23 11.21
N GLN A 44 6.26 -8.13 11.28
CA GLN A 44 4.85 -8.13 11.67
C GLN A 44 3.95 -7.38 10.70
N LEU A 45 4.27 -6.12 10.36
CA LEU A 45 3.37 -5.25 9.61
C LEU A 45 4.08 -4.53 8.46
N VAL A 46 3.56 -4.70 7.27
CA VAL A 46 3.97 -3.99 6.06
C VAL A 46 2.76 -3.29 5.46
N ARG A 47 2.87 -2.00 5.19
CA ARG A 47 1.82 -1.22 4.54
C ARG A 47 2.14 -0.96 3.07
N GLY A 48 1.10 -0.68 2.26
CA GLY A 48 1.31 -0.29 0.87
C GLY A 48 0.07 0.20 0.15
N GLY A 49 0.23 0.46 -1.14
CA GLY A 49 -0.87 0.57 -2.10
C GLY A 49 -1.14 -0.77 -2.78
N TRP A 50 -2.11 -0.78 -3.69
CA TRP A 50 -2.36 -1.94 -4.54
C TRP A 50 -1.17 -2.19 -5.46
N GLN A 51 -0.63 -3.38 -5.42
CA GLN A 51 0.52 -3.80 -6.21
C GLN A 51 0.09 -4.57 -7.47
N ASP A 52 0.93 -4.57 -8.50
CA ASP A 52 0.82 -5.56 -9.57
C ASP A 52 1.18 -6.97 -9.05
N PRO A 53 0.76 -8.04 -9.75
CA PRO A 53 0.99 -9.41 -9.29
C PRO A 53 2.46 -9.75 -9.02
N MET A 54 3.39 -9.37 -9.90
CA MET A 54 4.81 -9.68 -9.75
C MET A 54 5.41 -8.99 -8.52
N THR A 55 5.06 -7.72 -8.32
CA THR A 55 5.48 -6.94 -7.15
C THR A 55 4.89 -7.52 -5.87
N LEU A 56 3.60 -7.91 -5.88
CA LEU A 56 2.96 -8.53 -4.72
C LEU A 56 3.66 -9.86 -4.34
N HIS A 57 3.94 -10.72 -5.30
CA HIS A 57 4.73 -11.95 -5.07
C HIS A 57 6.10 -11.67 -4.43
N ARG A 58 6.79 -10.63 -4.91
CA ARG A 58 8.09 -10.23 -4.37
C ARG A 58 7.98 -9.78 -2.91
N ILE A 59 6.97 -8.95 -2.58
CA ILE A 59 6.71 -8.50 -1.21
C ILE A 59 6.37 -9.67 -0.31
N ILE A 60 5.47 -10.56 -0.73
CA ILE A 60 5.08 -11.76 0.03
C ILE A 60 6.31 -12.58 0.42
N ARG A 61 7.20 -12.84 -0.53
CA ARG A 61 8.42 -13.62 -0.27
C ARG A 61 9.42 -12.88 0.61
N ARG A 62 9.70 -11.62 0.31
CA ARG A 62 10.70 -10.81 1.03
C ARG A 62 10.31 -10.61 2.48
N GLU A 63 9.06 -10.24 2.73
CA GLU A 63 8.55 -9.94 4.06
C GLU A 63 7.90 -11.15 4.74
N ARG A 64 7.90 -12.32 4.10
CA ARG A 64 7.29 -13.57 4.59
C ARG A 64 5.82 -13.39 4.97
N ILE A 65 5.07 -12.62 4.19
CA ILE A 65 3.68 -12.28 4.47
C ILE A 65 2.83 -13.56 4.58
N LYS A 66 2.06 -13.66 5.65
CA LYS A 66 1.07 -14.72 5.86
C LYS A 66 -0.34 -14.29 5.46
N THR A 67 -0.65 -13.00 5.63
CA THR A 67 -2.00 -12.49 5.37
C THR A 67 -1.96 -11.15 4.67
N ILE A 68 -2.83 -10.98 3.68
CA ILE A 68 -3.12 -9.70 3.04
C ILE A 68 -4.41 -9.13 3.64
N VAL A 69 -4.39 -7.87 4.06
CA VAL A 69 -5.59 -7.13 4.49
C VAL A 69 -5.88 -6.01 3.49
N THR A 70 -6.93 -6.16 2.72
CA THR A 70 -7.38 -5.18 1.71
C THR A 70 -8.40 -4.24 2.32
N LEU A 71 -8.07 -2.95 2.40
CA LEU A 71 -8.87 -1.88 2.99
C LEU A 71 -9.68 -1.15 1.92
N THR A 72 -10.43 -1.89 1.12
CA THR A 72 -11.16 -1.35 -0.03
C THR A 72 -12.39 -2.18 -0.31
N ALA A 73 -13.55 -1.53 -0.42
CA ALA A 73 -14.71 -2.14 -1.06
C ALA A 73 -14.38 -2.30 -2.56
N ILE A 74 -14.34 -3.51 -3.03
CA ILE A 74 -13.98 -3.85 -4.41
C ILE A 74 -14.88 -4.96 -4.92
N ASN A 75 -15.30 -4.84 -6.17
CA ASN A 75 -16.10 -5.87 -6.84
C ASN A 75 -15.20 -7.03 -7.26
N SER A 76 -15.70 -8.26 -7.13
CA SER A 76 -14.99 -9.48 -7.55
C SER A 76 -14.69 -9.55 -9.05
N THR A 77 -15.35 -8.74 -9.88
CA THR A 77 -15.07 -8.60 -11.31
C THR A 77 -14.04 -7.54 -11.65
N ASP A 78 -13.62 -6.71 -10.67
CA ASP A 78 -12.55 -5.72 -10.90
C ASP A 78 -11.22 -6.45 -11.20
N PRO A 79 -10.50 -6.06 -12.26
CA PRO A 79 -9.22 -6.68 -12.60
C PRO A 79 -8.20 -6.71 -11.45
N LYS A 80 -8.24 -5.71 -10.55
CA LYS A 80 -7.38 -5.69 -9.36
C LYS A 80 -7.73 -6.83 -8.41
N TYR A 81 -9.04 -7.06 -8.17
CA TYR A 81 -9.50 -8.17 -7.33
C TYR A 81 -9.07 -9.50 -7.94
N VAL A 82 -9.37 -9.72 -9.23
CA VAL A 82 -9.03 -10.97 -9.95
C VAL A 82 -7.53 -11.24 -9.89
N ASN A 83 -6.70 -10.24 -10.17
CA ASN A 83 -5.24 -10.39 -10.13
C ASN A 83 -4.73 -10.70 -8.72
N GLN A 84 -5.26 -10.07 -7.69
CA GLN A 84 -4.86 -10.37 -6.31
C GLN A 84 -5.35 -11.75 -5.87
N ALA A 85 -6.58 -12.14 -6.23
CA ALA A 85 -7.10 -13.47 -5.94
C ALA A 85 -6.22 -14.58 -6.54
N LYS A 86 -5.71 -14.36 -7.77
CA LYS A 86 -4.76 -15.27 -8.40
C LYS A 86 -3.48 -15.40 -7.58
N VAL A 87 -2.86 -14.27 -7.17
CA VAL A 87 -1.65 -14.29 -6.33
C VAL A 87 -1.90 -15.00 -5.00
N VAL A 88 -3.05 -14.75 -4.36
CA VAL A 88 -3.45 -15.43 -3.12
C VAL A 88 -3.54 -16.94 -3.31
N ALA A 89 -4.19 -17.38 -4.38
CA ALA A 89 -4.30 -18.81 -4.71
C ALA A 89 -2.94 -19.46 -4.99
N GLU A 90 -2.04 -18.75 -5.68
CA GLU A 90 -0.70 -19.23 -6.03
C GLU A 90 0.26 -19.31 -4.83
N THR A 91 0.08 -18.41 -3.85
CA THR A 91 0.99 -18.31 -2.69
C THR A 91 0.47 -18.97 -1.42
N GLY A 92 -0.83 -19.26 -1.35
CA GLY A 92 -1.49 -19.81 -0.16
C GLY A 92 -1.59 -18.85 1.01
N VAL A 93 -1.32 -17.54 0.81
CA VAL A 93 -1.48 -16.53 1.89
C VAL A 93 -2.95 -16.30 2.20
N GLY A 94 -3.26 -15.99 3.47
CA GLY A 94 -4.60 -15.59 3.87
C GLY A 94 -5.00 -14.25 3.24
N TRP A 95 -6.30 -14.04 3.02
CA TRP A 95 -6.81 -12.77 2.51
C TRP A 95 -8.05 -12.32 3.26
N GLN A 96 -7.99 -11.14 3.83
CA GLN A 96 -9.08 -10.48 4.56
C GLN A 96 -9.44 -9.17 3.87
N ILE A 97 -10.73 -8.84 3.83
CA ILE A 97 -11.22 -7.60 3.24
C ILE A 97 -11.99 -6.81 4.30
N VAL A 98 -11.60 -5.55 4.49
CA VAL A 98 -12.36 -4.54 5.22
C VAL A 98 -12.88 -3.54 4.19
N PRO A 99 -14.18 -3.56 3.85
CA PRO A 99 -14.71 -2.88 2.67
C PRO A 99 -14.93 -1.37 2.89
N MET A 100 -13.83 -0.61 3.02
CA MET A 100 -13.86 0.85 3.14
C MET A 100 -14.14 1.51 1.79
N LEU A 101 -15.00 2.54 1.78
CA LEU A 101 -15.40 3.27 0.57
C LEU A 101 -14.69 4.61 0.44
N GLY A 102 -14.35 4.99 -0.79
CA GLY A 102 -13.68 6.26 -1.10
C GLY A 102 -12.37 6.43 -0.33
N SER A 103 -12.21 7.58 0.33
CA SER A 103 -11.06 7.86 1.23
C SER A 103 -11.45 7.81 2.71
N ARG A 104 -12.60 7.21 3.06
CA ARG A 104 -13.17 7.19 4.40
C ARG A 104 -13.24 5.78 4.96
N ALA A 105 -13.44 5.69 6.26
CA ALA A 105 -13.76 4.47 7.00
C ALA A 105 -14.79 4.80 8.08
N THR A 106 -15.54 3.82 8.54
CA THR A 106 -16.30 3.93 9.79
C THR A 106 -15.41 3.58 10.98
N ILE A 107 -15.84 3.95 12.19
CA ILE A 107 -15.13 3.61 13.44
C ILE A 107 -15.01 2.08 13.58
N GLU A 108 -16.07 1.33 13.25
CA GLU A 108 -16.09 -0.13 13.28
C GLU A 108 -15.12 -0.75 12.26
N GLN A 109 -15.04 -0.17 11.06
CA GLN A 109 -14.08 -0.62 10.04
C GLN A 109 -12.63 -0.36 10.49
N MET A 110 -12.38 0.79 11.12
CA MET A 110 -11.07 1.10 11.69
C MET A 110 -10.71 0.14 12.84
N ALA A 111 -11.65 -0.16 13.73
CA ALA A 111 -11.46 -1.12 14.81
C ALA A 111 -11.17 -2.53 14.25
N ARG A 112 -12.00 -3.01 13.30
CA ARG A 112 -11.80 -4.31 12.66
C ARG A 112 -10.43 -4.39 11.96
N ALA A 113 -10.04 -3.35 11.23
CA ALA A 113 -8.72 -3.31 10.59
C ALA A 113 -7.61 -3.38 11.63
N ALA A 114 -7.70 -2.61 12.71
CA ALA A 114 -6.72 -2.62 13.80
C ALA A 114 -6.60 -4.01 14.46
N ASP A 115 -7.73 -4.68 14.69
CA ASP A 115 -7.76 -6.03 15.30
C ASP A 115 -7.08 -7.06 14.38
N LEU A 116 -7.35 -7.03 13.06
CA LEU A 116 -6.68 -7.89 12.08
C LEU A 116 -5.15 -7.64 12.02
N LEU A 117 -4.72 -6.38 12.16
CA LEU A 117 -3.29 -6.05 12.16
C LEU A 117 -2.59 -6.52 13.46
N ALA A 118 -3.31 -6.55 14.57
CA ALA A 118 -2.78 -6.92 15.87
C ALA A 118 -2.76 -8.44 16.10
N ASP A 119 -3.52 -9.22 15.33
CA ASP A 119 -3.63 -10.67 15.51
C ASP A 119 -2.31 -11.39 15.17
N PRO A 120 -1.62 -12.00 16.14
CA PRO A 120 -0.37 -12.72 15.90
C PRO A 120 -0.53 -13.92 14.95
N ALA A 121 -1.72 -14.52 14.89
CA ALA A 121 -1.98 -15.65 13.99
C ALA A 121 -1.95 -15.25 12.51
N LEU A 122 -2.28 -13.97 12.21
CA LEU A 122 -2.28 -13.43 10.85
C LEU A 122 -0.93 -12.85 10.42
N GLN A 123 -0.03 -12.55 11.37
CA GLN A 123 1.24 -11.88 11.09
C GLN A 123 2.29 -12.82 10.48
N PRO A 124 3.18 -12.32 9.58
CA PRO A 124 3.28 -10.96 9.08
C PRO A 124 2.14 -10.58 8.12
N VAL A 125 1.60 -9.35 8.29
CA VAL A 125 0.48 -8.83 7.50
C VAL A 125 0.96 -7.78 6.49
N PHE A 126 0.52 -7.91 5.23
CA PHE A 126 0.57 -6.81 4.26
C PHE A 126 -0.80 -6.15 4.18
N PHE A 127 -0.93 -4.90 4.63
CA PHE A 127 -2.20 -4.18 4.59
C PHE A 127 -2.14 -3.00 3.62
N HIS A 128 -3.18 -2.86 2.81
CA HIS A 128 -3.20 -1.88 1.73
C HIS A 128 -4.60 -1.41 1.35
N CYS A 129 -4.65 -0.25 0.71
CA CYS A 129 -5.79 0.19 -0.09
C CYS A 129 -5.34 0.43 -1.55
N VAL A 130 -6.13 1.11 -2.37
CA VAL A 130 -5.75 1.37 -3.77
C VAL A 130 -4.50 2.25 -3.87
N ALA A 131 -4.48 3.37 -3.14
CA ALA A 131 -3.37 4.32 -3.19
C ALA A 131 -2.27 4.05 -2.14
N GLY A 132 -2.57 3.32 -1.05
CA GLY A 132 -1.66 3.16 0.09
C GLY A 132 -1.56 4.43 0.95
N HIS A 133 -2.58 5.29 0.92
CA HIS A 133 -2.61 6.55 1.66
C HIS A 133 -3.76 6.56 2.69
N HIS A 134 -4.88 7.22 2.44
CA HIS A 134 -5.94 7.51 3.42
C HIS A 134 -6.39 6.28 4.23
N ARG A 135 -7.06 5.31 3.63
CA ARG A 135 -7.57 4.11 4.33
C ARG A 135 -6.48 3.31 5.01
N THR A 136 -5.30 3.22 4.38
CA THR A 136 -4.14 2.55 4.96
C THR A 136 -3.59 3.33 6.16
N SER A 137 -3.62 4.66 6.14
CA SER A 137 -3.24 5.50 7.28
C SER A 137 -4.25 5.45 8.41
N LEU A 138 -5.55 5.41 8.10
CA LEU A 138 -6.61 5.23 9.11
C LEU A 138 -6.47 3.88 9.84
N ALA A 139 -6.27 2.78 9.11
CA ALA A 139 -6.03 1.46 9.71
C ALA A 139 -4.75 1.43 10.56
N HIS A 140 -3.66 2.05 10.08
CA HIS A 140 -2.41 2.15 10.83
C HIS A 140 -2.59 2.94 12.12
N ALA A 141 -3.19 4.12 12.05
CA ALA A 141 -3.46 4.95 13.23
C ALA A 141 -4.39 4.24 14.24
N ALA A 142 -5.42 3.55 13.75
CA ALA A 142 -6.31 2.76 14.59
C ALA A 142 -5.56 1.63 15.34
N TYR A 143 -4.65 0.93 14.67
CA TYR A 143 -3.78 -0.06 15.31
C TYR A 143 -2.92 0.56 16.41
N LEU A 144 -2.28 1.71 16.15
CA LEU A 144 -1.45 2.39 17.14
C LEU A 144 -2.25 2.82 18.37
N ILE A 145 -3.46 3.33 18.18
CA ILE A 145 -4.34 3.77 19.27
C ILE A 145 -4.86 2.58 20.08
N ARG A 146 -5.44 1.59 19.40
CA ARG A 146 -6.19 0.50 20.03
C ARG A 146 -5.29 -0.55 20.69
N HIS A 147 -4.18 -0.91 20.01
CA HIS A 147 -3.32 -2.01 20.44
C HIS A 147 -1.94 -1.57 20.93
N ARG A 148 -1.52 -0.33 20.66
CA ARG A 148 -0.22 0.19 21.13
C ARG A 148 -0.36 1.31 22.16
N GLY A 149 -1.59 1.71 22.50
CA GLY A 149 -1.86 2.72 23.53
C GLY A 149 -1.46 4.14 23.14
N TRP A 150 -1.27 4.42 21.84
CA TRP A 150 -0.87 5.76 21.40
C TRP A 150 -2.04 6.75 21.50
N SER A 151 -1.71 8.02 21.77
CA SER A 151 -2.70 9.11 21.65
C SER A 151 -3.05 9.36 20.17
N ALA A 152 -4.22 9.94 19.92
CA ALA A 152 -4.63 10.35 18.57
C ALA A 152 -3.58 11.26 17.91
N SER A 153 -3.03 12.22 18.67
CA SER A 153 -2.02 13.15 18.16
C SER A 153 -0.70 12.45 17.80
N ALA A 154 -0.29 11.44 18.55
CA ALA A 154 0.91 10.65 18.23
C ALA A 154 0.68 9.78 16.99
N ALA A 155 -0.44 9.08 16.91
CA ALA A 155 -0.82 8.27 15.76
C ALA A 155 -0.96 9.11 14.47
N TRP A 156 -1.55 10.32 14.59
CA TRP A 156 -1.60 11.26 13.48
C TRP A 156 -0.21 11.68 13.00
N ARG A 157 0.69 12.10 13.91
CA ARG A 157 2.07 12.49 13.53
C ARG A 157 2.79 11.37 12.80
N GLU A 158 2.62 10.12 13.21
CA GLU A 158 3.24 8.97 12.53
C GLU A 158 2.77 8.87 11.07
N VAL A 159 1.46 8.88 10.82
CA VAL A 159 0.94 8.74 9.45
C VAL A 159 1.13 10.01 8.61
N ALA A 160 1.18 11.18 9.23
CA ALA A 160 1.44 12.46 8.58
C ALA A 160 2.93 12.66 8.23
N SER A 161 3.85 11.90 8.83
CA SER A 161 5.28 11.93 8.52
C SER A 161 5.65 11.16 7.25
N LEU A 162 4.71 10.43 6.66
CA LEU A 162 4.97 9.63 5.47
C LEU A 162 5.29 10.52 4.25
N PRO A 163 6.22 10.12 3.37
CA PRO A 163 6.68 10.96 2.25
C PRO A 163 5.59 11.40 1.27
N TRP A 164 4.47 10.69 1.26
CA TRP A 164 3.31 10.98 0.39
C TRP A 164 2.16 11.68 1.12
N ALA A 165 2.26 11.88 2.41
CA ALA A 165 1.27 12.62 3.18
C ALA A 165 1.32 14.12 2.84
N ARG A 166 0.17 14.77 2.91
CA ARG A 166 -0.01 16.21 2.73
C ARG A 166 -0.82 16.77 3.89
N PRO A 167 -0.22 16.94 5.08
CA PRO A 167 -0.94 17.23 6.31
C PRO A 167 -1.83 18.47 6.28
N THR A 168 -1.57 19.41 5.37
CA THR A 168 -2.38 20.63 5.16
C THR A 168 -3.52 20.46 4.15
N ALA A 169 -3.53 19.35 3.39
CA ALA A 169 -4.60 19.08 2.44
C ALA A 169 -5.89 18.67 3.16
N ILE A 170 -7.04 19.10 2.63
CA ILE A 170 -8.37 18.81 3.20
C ILE A 170 -8.58 17.31 3.43
N ALA A 171 -8.15 16.47 2.50
CA ALA A 171 -8.31 15.02 2.62
C ALA A 171 -7.54 14.44 3.82
N ASP A 172 -6.30 14.90 4.06
CA ASP A 172 -5.49 14.46 5.20
C ASP A 172 -6.02 15.06 6.52
N GLN A 173 -6.59 16.28 6.51
CA GLN A 173 -7.25 16.84 7.67
C GLN A 173 -8.55 16.08 8.04
N ASN A 174 -9.28 15.57 7.05
CA ASN A 174 -10.39 14.66 7.29
C ASN A 174 -9.93 13.33 7.92
N ASP A 175 -8.80 12.78 7.48
CA ASP A 175 -8.19 11.60 8.12
C ASP A 175 -7.84 11.89 9.58
N ARG A 176 -7.25 13.06 9.87
CA ARG A 176 -6.95 13.49 11.23
C ARG A 176 -8.19 13.55 12.12
N ALA A 177 -9.25 14.21 11.63
CA ALA A 177 -10.49 14.32 12.37
C ALA A 177 -11.09 12.94 12.71
N LEU A 178 -11.04 12.01 11.76
CA LEU A 178 -11.53 10.64 11.95
C LEU A 178 -10.64 9.82 12.92
N ILE A 179 -9.33 10.05 12.92
CA ILE A 179 -8.40 9.44 13.91
C ILE A 179 -8.73 9.96 15.33
N GLU A 180 -9.01 11.24 15.48
CA GLU A 180 -9.40 11.84 16.75
C GLU A 180 -10.77 11.31 17.24
N GLU A 181 -11.73 11.16 16.33
CA GLU A 181 -13.03 10.54 16.61
C GLU A 181 -12.87 9.08 17.04
N PHE A 182 -12.08 8.30 16.32
CA PHE A 182 -11.76 6.91 16.69
C PHE A 182 -11.19 6.81 18.10
N ALA A 183 -10.24 7.67 18.45
CA ALA A 183 -9.64 7.67 19.78
C ALA A 183 -10.65 7.95 20.88
N ARG A 184 -11.58 8.91 20.67
CA ARG A 184 -12.68 9.20 21.62
C ARG A 184 -13.58 7.98 21.80
N ALA A 185 -13.96 7.32 20.69
CA ALA A 185 -14.79 6.12 20.73
C ALA A 185 -14.12 4.96 21.51
N GLN A 186 -12.79 4.81 21.40
CA GLN A 186 -12.05 3.78 22.16
C GLN A 186 -12.00 4.08 23.68
N GLN A 187 -12.05 5.34 24.09
CA GLN A 187 -12.08 5.73 25.51
C GLN A 187 -13.43 5.43 26.15
N SER A 188 -14.54 5.66 25.42
CA SER A 188 -15.90 5.42 25.91
C SER A 188 -16.27 3.95 26.03
N THR A 189 -15.51 3.05 25.41
CA THR A 189 -15.71 1.57 25.47
C THR A 189 -14.81 0.86 26.46
N ARG A 190 -13.89 1.57 27.13
CA ARG A 190 -13.11 1.00 28.25
C ARG A 190 -13.93 1.10 29.53
N PRO A 191 -14.15 -0.03 30.26
CA PRO A 191 -14.85 -0.04 31.54
C PRO A 191 -14.13 0.76 32.61
#